data_456e9ff0a235c0239b48dbd28d642dd9
#
_entry.id   456e9ff0a235c0239b48dbd28d642dd9
#
_cell.length_a   1.000
_cell.length_b   1.000
_cell.length_c   1.000
_cell.angle_alpha   90.00
_cell.angle_beta   90.00
_cell.angle_gamma   90.00
#
_symmetry.space_group_name_H-M   'P 1'
#
loop_
_entity.id
_entity.type
_entity.pdbx_description
1 polymer ?
#
loop_
_entity_poly.entity_id
_entity_poly.type
_entity_poly.pdbx_seq_one_letter_code
_entity_poly.pdbx_strand_id
1 'polypeptide(L)'
;MKLPIDYTKLTQQERRLVREEYAILQKGKCSHCGEPLDKVAACEVMEKQINARAFPSNFFKYPVHLHHCHDTGITIGAVHCHCNAVLWQYHGE
;
A
#
# COMPACT_ATOMS: atom_id res chain seq x y z
N MET A 1 -0.44 -7.71 17.96
CA MET A 1 -0.38 -8.24 16.57
C MET A 1 1.08 -8.36 16.16
N LYS A 2 1.45 -9.49 15.63
CA LYS A 2 2.86 -9.73 15.26
C LYS A 2 3.06 -9.50 13.76
N LEU A 3 3.84 -8.51 13.38
CA LEU A 3 4.14 -8.19 12.00
C LEU A 3 5.58 -8.56 11.67
N PRO A 4 5.87 -8.92 10.41
CA PRO A 4 4.94 -9.05 9.29
C PRO A 4 4.03 -10.27 9.40
N ILE A 5 2.93 -10.27 8.64
CA ILE A 5 1.92 -11.32 8.71
C ILE A 5 1.48 -11.69 7.28
N ASP A 6 0.96 -12.90 7.10
CA ASP A 6 0.51 -13.38 5.80
C ASP A 6 -0.82 -12.71 5.41
N TYR A 7 -0.78 -11.83 4.42
CA TYR A 7 -1.94 -11.10 3.91
C TYR A 7 -3.06 -12.04 3.43
N THR A 8 -2.69 -13.16 2.82
CA THR A 8 -3.66 -14.08 2.24
C THR A 8 -4.55 -14.77 3.27
N LYS A 9 -4.08 -14.82 4.52
CA LYS A 9 -4.82 -15.45 5.63
C LYS A 9 -5.70 -14.47 6.39
N LEU A 10 -5.70 -13.20 6.01
CA LEU A 10 -6.43 -12.16 6.73
C LEU A 10 -7.80 -11.93 6.09
N THR A 11 -8.81 -11.72 6.94
CA THR A 11 -10.10 -11.19 6.48
C THR A 11 -9.93 -9.73 6.10
N GLN A 12 -10.92 -9.17 5.41
CA GLN A 12 -10.90 -7.75 5.03
C GLN A 12 -10.78 -6.85 6.25
N GLN A 13 -11.49 -7.19 7.33
CA GLN A 13 -11.45 -6.42 8.57
C GLN A 13 -10.07 -6.52 9.23
N GLU A 14 -9.47 -7.70 9.24
CA GLU A 14 -8.13 -7.90 9.78
C GLU A 14 -7.08 -7.13 8.96
N ARG A 15 -7.24 -7.08 7.64
CA ARG A 15 -6.36 -6.31 6.76
C ARG A 15 -6.38 -4.83 7.12
N ARG A 16 -7.56 -4.30 7.46
CA ARG A 16 -7.70 -2.92 7.90
C ARG A 16 -6.93 -2.68 9.20
N LEU A 17 -7.05 -3.59 10.15
CA LEU A 17 -6.34 -3.48 11.44
C LEU A 17 -4.82 -3.56 11.24
N VAL A 18 -4.35 -4.44 10.39
CA VAL A 18 -2.93 -4.56 10.05
C VAL A 18 -2.41 -3.27 9.41
N ARG A 19 -3.19 -2.71 8.48
CA ARG A 19 -2.84 -1.45 7.81
C ARG A 19 -2.70 -0.31 8.81
N GLU A 20 -3.64 -0.23 9.76
CA GLU A 20 -3.61 0.79 10.82
C GLU A 20 -2.39 0.62 11.72
N GLU A 21 -2.04 -0.62 12.06
CA GLU A 21 -0.87 -0.92 12.87
C GLU A 21 0.41 -0.47 12.16
N TYR A 22 0.54 -0.76 10.87
CA TYR A 22 1.69 -0.28 10.09
C TYR A 22 1.75 1.23 10.06
N ALA A 23 0.60 1.91 9.90
CA ALA A 23 0.56 3.37 9.89
C ALA A 23 1.12 3.94 11.19
N ILE A 24 0.78 3.33 12.33
CA ILE A 24 1.31 3.74 13.63
C ILE A 24 2.82 3.50 13.69
N LEU A 25 3.27 2.31 13.32
CA LEU A 25 4.69 1.96 13.34
C LEU A 25 5.52 2.84 12.40
N GLN A 26 4.93 3.29 11.31
CA GLN A 26 5.56 4.16 10.32
C GLN A 26 5.42 5.64 10.67
N LYS A 27 4.82 5.96 11.81
CA LYS A 27 4.58 7.33 12.28
C LYS A 27 3.74 8.14 11.30
N GLY A 28 2.76 7.48 10.68
CA GLY A 28 1.83 8.11 9.73
C GLY A 28 2.41 8.37 8.36
N LYS A 29 3.59 7.84 8.04
CA LYS A 29 4.26 8.09 6.76
C LYS A 29 4.23 6.84 5.88
N CYS A 30 4.11 7.06 4.56
CA CYS A 30 4.15 5.99 3.58
C CYS A 30 5.49 5.26 3.60
N SER A 31 5.46 3.92 3.59
CA SER A 31 6.69 3.14 3.61
C SER A 31 7.47 3.22 2.29
N HIS A 32 6.83 3.68 1.21
CA HIS A 32 7.49 3.81 -0.10
C HIS A 32 8.07 5.20 -0.32
N CYS A 33 7.24 6.24 -0.27
CA CYS A 33 7.69 7.60 -0.62
C CYS A 33 8.05 8.47 0.59
N GLY A 34 7.66 8.07 1.80
CA GLY A 34 7.96 8.81 3.02
C GLY A 34 7.05 9.99 3.31
N GLU A 35 6.13 10.33 2.40
CA GLU A 35 5.19 11.41 2.64
C GLU A 35 4.05 10.94 3.56
N PRO A 36 3.39 11.89 4.29
CA PRO A 36 2.30 11.51 5.17
C PRO A 36 1.20 10.73 4.44
N LEU A 37 0.69 9.68 5.09
CA LEU A 37 -0.35 8.83 4.51
C LEU A 37 -1.67 9.57 4.33
N ASP A 38 -1.93 10.62 5.10
CA ASP A 38 -3.15 11.43 4.98
C ASP A 38 -3.02 12.54 3.92
N LYS A 39 -1.89 12.58 3.21
CA LYS A 39 -1.66 13.50 2.10
C LYS A 39 -1.46 12.70 0.82
N VAL A 40 -1.28 13.39 -0.30
CA VAL A 40 -0.96 12.73 -1.57
C VAL A 40 0.46 12.20 -1.54
N ALA A 41 0.75 11.24 -2.42
CA ALA A 41 2.09 10.69 -2.56
C ALA A 41 3.08 11.75 -3.03
N ALA A 42 4.38 11.48 -2.89
CA ALA A 42 5.43 12.37 -3.36
C ALA A 42 5.28 12.69 -4.85
N CYS A 43 5.73 13.87 -5.25
CA CYS A 43 5.61 14.33 -6.64
C CYS A 43 6.15 13.31 -7.64
N GLU A 44 7.29 12.71 -7.34
CA GLU A 44 7.91 11.71 -8.22
C GLU A 44 6.99 10.53 -8.47
N VAL A 45 6.19 10.14 -7.48
CA VAL A 45 5.23 9.06 -7.60
C VAL A 45 4.01 9.51 -8.43
N MET A 46 3.49 10.69 -8.10
CA MET A 46 2.29 11.22 -8.76
C MET A 46 2.53 11.54 -10.24
N GLU A 47 3.77 11.85 -10.62
CA GLU A 47 4.14 12.15 -12.01
C GLU A 47 4.29 10.92 -12.88
N LYS A 48 4.43 9.73 -12.29
CA LYS A 48 4.55 8.50 -13.06
C LYS A 48 3.23 8.14 -13.72
N GLN A 49 3.30 7.74 -14.98
CA GLN A 49 2.12 7.31 -15.72
C GLN A 49 1.64 5.96 -15.21
N ILE A 50 0.37 5.90 -14.86
CA ILE A 50 -0.26 4.68 -14.35
C ILE A 50 -1.32 4.23 -15.36
N ASN A 51 -1.25 2.96 -15.76
CA ASN A 51 -2.28 2.36 -16.59
C ASN A 51 -3.47 1.98 -15.69
N ALA A 52 -4.42 2.90 -15.56
CA ALA A 52 -5.57 2.72 -14.68
C ALA A 52 -6.39 1.47 -15.03
N ARG A 53 -6.35 1.01 -16.27
CA ARG A 53 -7.08 -0.17 -16.71
C ARG A 53 -6.49 -1.47 -16.18
N ALA A 54 -5.23 -1.45 -15.74
CA ALA A 54 -4.58 -2.61 -15.15
C ALA A 54 -5.00 -2.87 -13.72
N PHE A 55 -5.78 -1.97 -13.12
CA PHE A 55 -6.18 -2.04 -11.72
C PHE A 55 -7.70 -2.14 -11.58
N PRO A 56 -8.19 -2.74 -10.47
CA PRO A 56 -9.63 -2.76 -10.19
C PRO A 56 -10.21 -1.35 -10.16
N SER A 57 -11.49 -1.22 -10.50
CA SER A 57 -12.16 0.09 -10.59
C SER A 57 -12.13 0.87 -9.27
N ASN A 58 -12.06 0.16 -8.14
CA ASN A 58 -12.03 0.79 -6.82
C ASN A 58 -10.62 0.94 -6.24
N PHE A 59 -9.57 0.64 -7.03
CA PHE A 59 -8.19 0.64 -6.53
C PHE A 59 -7.79 1.99 -5.94
N PHE A 60 -8.11 3.08 -6.63
CA PHE A 60 -7.74 4.42 -6.19
C PHE A 60 -8.78 5.08 -5.28
N LYS A 61 -9.86 4.37 -4.98
CA LYS A 61 -10.89 4.87 -4.07
C LYS A 61 -10.38 4.97 -2.63
N TYR A 62 -9.52 4.06 -2.23
CA TYR A 62 -8.96 4.02 -0.89
C TYR A 62 -7.54 4.60 -0.94
N PRO A 63 -7.27 5.70 -0.21
CA PRO A 63 -5.98 6.40 -0.33
C PRO A 63 -4.80 5.63 0.26
N VAL A 64 -5.05 4.76 1.23
CA VAL A 64 -3.99 3.99 1.90
C VAL A 64 -4.21 2.50 1.66
N HIS A 65 -3.17 1.83 1.18
CA HIS A 65 -3.20 0.40 0.90
C HIS A 65 -2.24 -0.36 1.81
N LEU A 66 -2.58 -1.62 2.08
CA LEU A 66 -1.68 -2.56 2.75
C LEU A 66 -0.86 -3.27 1.67
N HIS A 67 0.42 -2.91 1.59
CA HIS A 67 1.36 -3.49 0.61
C HIS A 67 1.87 -4.83 1.10
N HIS A 68 1.88 -5.81 0.21
CA HIS A 68 2.39 -7.15 0.52
C HIS A 68 3.13 -7.72 -0.68
N CYS A 69 4.01 -8.67 -0.42
CA CYS A 69 4.72 -9.38 -1.47
C CYS A 69 3.78 -10.36 -2.17
N HIS A 70 3.66 -10.28 -3.49
CA HIS A 70 2.75 -11.14 -4.25
C HIS A 70 3.22 -12.58 -4.31
N ASP A 71 4.53 -12.82 -4.18
CA ASP A 71 5.08 -14.18 -4.20
C ASP A 71 4.87 -14.91 -2.88
N THR A 72 5.12 -14.23 -1.77
CA THR A 72 5.06 -14.86 -0.43
C THR A 72 3.75 -14.56 0.30
N GLY A 73 3.06 -13.49 -0.05
CA GLY A 73 1.88 -13.01 0.65
C GLY A 73 2.20 -12.23 1.93
N ILE A 74 3.47 -12.06 2.27
CA ILE A 74 3.86 -11.41 3.53
C ILE A 74 3.72 -9.90 3.41
N THR A 75 3.10 -9.28 4.41
CA THR A 75 2.89 -7.83 4.45
C THR A 75 4.20 -7.06 4.55
N ILE A 76 4.24 -5.88 3.94
CA ILE A 76 5.44 -5.03 3.91
C ILE A 76 5.20 -3.72 4.65
N GLY A 77 4.04 -3.09 4.44
CA GLY A 77 3.75 -1.83 5.09
C GLY A 77 2.51 -1.15 4.54
N ALA A 78 2.21 0.03 5.08
CA ALA A 78 1.13 0.88 4.59
C ALA A 78 1.70 1.89 3.60
N VAL A 79 1.05 2.04 2.45
CA VAL A 79 1.51 2.91 1.36
C VAL A 79 0.32 3.67 0.79
N HIS A 80 0.59 4.78 0.08
CA HIS A 80 -0.44 5.45 -0.72
C HIS A 80 -0.90 4.52 -1.84
N CYS A 81 -2.15 4.67 -2.28
CA CYS A 81 -2.66 3.88 -3.40
C CYS A 81 -1.82 4.09 -4.67
N HIS A 82 -1.38 5.31 -4.95
CA HIS A 82 -0.51 5.59 -6.09
C HIS A 82 0.86 4.94 -5.94
N CYS A 83 1.41 4.92 -4.72
CA CYS A 83 2.67 4.22 -4.46
C CYS A 83 2.52 2.73 -4.72
N ASN A 84 1.40 2.13 -4.29
CA ASN A 84 1.15 0.71 -4.54
C ASN A 84 1.02 0.42 -6.03
N ALA A 85 0.36 1.30 -6.77
CA ALA A 85 0.24 1.18 -8.23
C ALA A 85 1.61 1.23 -8.91
N VAL A 86 2.47 2.16 -8.50
CA VAL A 86 3.82 2.29 -9.04
C VAL A 86 4.65 1.05 -8.73
N LEU A 87 4.58 0.57 -7.49
CA LEU A 87 5.30 -0.64 -7.08
C LEU A 87 4.89 -1.83 -7.94
N TRP A 88 3.58 -1.98 -8.18
CA TRP A 88 3.07 -3.08 -8.99
C TRP A 88 3.47 -2.92 -10.46
N GLN A 89 3.24 -1.74 -11.03
CA GLN A 89 3.43 -1.52 -12.47
C GLN A 89 4.90 -1.47 -12.89
N TYR A 90 5.74 -0.83 -12.10
CA TYR A 90 7.14 -0.59 -12.46
C TYR A 90 8.11 -1.56 -11.80
N HIS A 91 7.74 -2.19 -10.70
CA HIS A 91 8.63 -3.06 -9.92
C HIS A 91 8.12 -4.48 -9.78
N GLY A 92 6.93 -4.78 -10.29
CA GLY A 92 6.36 -6.12 -10.21
C GLY A 92 5.89 -6.53 -8.82
N GLU A 93 5.72 -5.58 -7.93
CA GLU A 93 5.27 -5.82 -6.57
C GLU A 93 3.81 -5.42 -6.43
#